data_2483643701cc37036b9e66272bfee53e
#
_entry.id   2483643701cc37036b9e66272bfee53e
#
_cell.length_a   1.000
_cell.length_b   1.000
_cell.length_c   1.000
_cell.angle_alpha   90.00
_cell.angle_beta   90.00
_cell.angle_gamma   90.00
#
_symmetry.space_group_name_H-M   'P 1'
#
loop_
_entity.id
_entity.type
_entity.pdbx_description
1 polymer ?
#
loop_
_entity_poly.entity_id
_entity_poly.type
_entity_poly.pdbx_seq_one_letter_code
_entity_poly.pdbx_strand_id
1 'polypeptide(L)'
;MSSPVGRVVQFPGRQSAGLAGSTASTTRGAISRVTEEPSGHVDNWGRDAGLFRTVTMLSEIRWTVSTGGDQHLPARKGALIVVNSRRFSMAHIYSAFAISRAVDRPVRFVGRPDDTTLGALAQRLGGLLDHPDEVAGALRAGELVVSGAASSIRPREVGIVDHTIIRAALASGVDLFPAATTSSPFSRMARIEIGSAVCGGRRRRGPLAEYELAHEVRHQISQLLTEMGDINTWTPLDWLPPSGLGGN
;
A
#
# COMPACT_ATOMS: atom_id res chain seq x y z
N MET A 1 -22.30 -22.63 7.96
CA MET A 1 -21.27 -21.59 8.17
C MET A 1 -20.66 -21.33 6.80
N SER A 2 -21.11 -20.27 6.14
CA SER A 2 -20.70 -19.95 4.74
C SER A 2 -19.55 -18.96 4.80
N SER A 3 -18.40 -19.35 4.24
CA SER A 3 -17.25 -18.47 4.07
C SER A 3 -17.59 -17.34 3.08
N PRO A 4 -17.20 -16.10 3.37
CA PRO A 4 -17.37 -15.01 2.41
C PRO A 4 -16.41 -15.22 1.24
N VAL A 5 -16.98 -15.43 0.06
CA VAL A 5 -16.25 -15.55 -1.20
C VAL A 5 -15.70 -14.17 -1.56
N GLY A 6 -14.39 -14.03 -1.52
CA GLY A 6 -13.70 -12.83 -1.99
C GLY A 6 -14.06 -12.54 -3.46
N ARG A 7 -14.42 -11.30 -3.74
CA ARG A 7 -14.80 -10.84 -5.07
C ARG A 7 -13.56 -10.79 -5.97
N VAL A 8 -13.35 -11.82 -6.75
CA VAL A 8 -12.34 -11.84 -7.82
C VAL A 8 -12.88 -11.01 -8.97
N VAL A 9 -12.33 -9.84 -9.19
CA VAL A 9 -12.61 -9.05 -10.38
C VAL A 9 -11.79 -9.61 -11.53
N GLN A 10 -12.42 -10.46 -12.36
CA GLN A 10 -11.84 -10.91 -13.62
C GLN A 10 -11.96 -9.81 -14.67
N PHE A 11 -10.85 -9.45 -15.28
CA PHE A 11 -10.81 -8.53 -16.41
C PHE A 11 -10.98 -9.28 -17.72
N PRO A 12 -11.74 -8.76 -18.70
CA PRO A 12 -11.87 -9.39 -20.00
C PRO A 12 -10.52 -9.42 -20.71
N GLY A 13 -10.08 -10.60 -21.09
CA GLY A 13 -8.86 -10.83 -21.85
C GLY A 13 -8.85 -10.05 -23.16
N ARG A 14 -7.91 -9.15 -23.33
CA ARG A 14 -7.65 -8.47 -24.60
C ARG A 14 -6.77 -9.35 -25.46
N GLN A 15 -7.27 -9.63 -26.65
CA GLN A 15 -6.56 -10.34 -27.70
C GLN A 15 -5.24 -9.66 -28.04
N SER A 16 -4.20 -10.45 -28.13
CA SER A 16 -2.84 -10.05 -28.49
C SER A 16 -2.75 -9.73 -29.99
N ALA A 17 -2.83 -8.47 -30.33
CA ALA A 17 -2.44 -7.99 -31.64
C ALA A 17 -1.64 -6.67 -31.48
N GLY A 18 -0.36 -6.68 -31.82
CA GLY A 18 0.42 -5.50 -32.20
C GLY A 18 1.00 -4.64 -31.07
N LEU A 19 1.71 -5.19 -30.08
CA LEU A 19 2.09 -4.45 -28.86
C LEU A 19 3.56 -3.92 -28.79
N ALA A 20 4.39 -4.13 -29.80
CA ALA A 20 5.80 -3.66 -29.73
C ALA A 20 5.99 -2.12 -29.90
N GLY A 21 5.05 -1.43 -30.53
CA GLY A 21 5.14 0.03 -30.76
C GLY A 21 4.43 0.88 -29.69
N SER A 22 3.49 0.32 -28.94
CA SER A 22 2.64 1.08 -28.02
C SER A 22 3.23 1.31 -26.64
N THR A 23 4.07 0.41 -26.15
CA THR A 23 4.64 0.50 -24.79
C THR A 23 5.68 1.62 -24.67
N ALA A 24 6.49 1.86 -25.68
CA ALA A 24 7.51 2.91 -25.66
C ALA A 24 6.90 4.32 -25.69
N SER A 25 5.81 4.52 -26.41
CA SER A 25 5.09 5.81 -26.47
C SER A 25 4.33 6.09 -25.17
N THR A 26 3.74 5.08 -24.56
CA THR A 26 3.01 5.20 -23.29
C THR A 26 3.95 5.52 -22.14
N THR A 27 5.13 4.89 -22.10
CA THR A 27 6.13 5.16 -21.07
C THR A 27 6.74 6.57 -21.21
N ARG A 28 7.00 7.01 -22.44
CA ARG A 28 7.51 8.37 -22.70
C ARG A 28 6.47 9.44 -22.35
N GLY A 29 5.20 9.22 -22.64
CA GLY A 29 4.11 10.11 -22.26
C GLY A 29 3.85 10.14 -20.75
N ALA A 30 4.12 9.06 -20.03
CA ALA A 30 4.04 9.03 -18.56
C ALA A 30 5.18 9.80 -17.91
N ILE A 31 6.40 9.68 -18.45
CA ILE A 31 7.58 10.42 -17.96
C ILE A 31 7.43 11.93 -18.23
N SER A 32 6.90 12.35 -19.38
CA SER A 32 6.70 13.78 -19.66
C SER A 32 5.68 14.42 -18.71
N ARG A 33 4.61 13.70 -18.36
CA ARG A 33 3.63 14.19 -17.37
C ARG A 33 4.16 14.31 -15.95
N VAL A 34 5.21 13.59 -15.61
CA VAL A 34 5.90 13.72 -14.32
C VAL A 34 6.65 15.04 -14.21
N THR A 35 7.11 15.56 -15.33
CA THR A 35 7.86 16.83 -15.44
C THR A 35 6.96 18.04 -15.75
N GLU A 36 5.75 17.83 -16.24
CA GLU A 36 4.77 18.90 -16.50
C GLU A 36 4.18 19.47 -15.20
N GLU A 37 3.77 20.72 -15.23
CA GLU A 37 3.08 21.37 -14.12
C GLU A 37 1.82 20.57 -13.69
N PRO A 38 1.46 20.59 -12.37
CA PRO A 38 0.28 19.90 -11.88
C PRO A 38 -0.96 20.30 -12.69
N SER A 39 -1.71 19.31 -13.14
CA SER A 39 -2.88 19.49 -14.02
C SER A 39 -4.12 20.09 -13.33
N GLY A 40 -3.97 20.94 -12.33
CA GLY A 40 -5.04 21.67 -11.67
C GLY A 40 -5.90 20.88 -10.68
N HIS A 41 -5.70 19.58 -10.55
CA HIS A 41 -6.46 18.70 -9.63
C HIS A 41 -5.56 18.14 -8.53
N VAL A 42 -4.79 19.02 -7.90
CA VAL A 42 -3.97 18.67 -6.73
C VAL A 42 -4.82 18.89 -5.48
N ASP A 43 -4.91 17.86 -4.66
CA ASP A 43 -5.62 17.98 -3.37
C ASP A 43 -4.78 18.73 -2.30
N ASN A 44 -5.38 18.96 -1.13
CA ASN A 44 -4.75 19.70 -0.03
C ASN A 44 -3.45 19.09 0.50
N TRP A 45 -3.14 17.84 0.12
CA TRP A 45 -1.94 17.10 0.51
C TRP A 45 -0.95 16.93 -0.64
N GLY A 46 -1.19 17.60 -1.77
CA GLY A 46 -0.29 17.59 -2.92
C GLY A 46 -0.45 16.39 -3.86
N ARG A 47 -1.47 15.54 -3.69
CA ARG A 47 -1.73 14.42 -4.60
C ARG A 47 -2.36 14.91 -5.90
N ASP A 48 -1.78 14.52 -7.01
CA ASP A 48 -2.28 14.77 -8.36
C ASP A 48 -3.12 13.57 -8.83
N ALA A 49 -4.42 13.77 -8.92
CA ALA A 49 -5.36 12.71 -9.30
C ALA A 49 -5.11 12.16 -10.71
N GLY A 50 -4.64 12.99 -11.65
CA GLY A 50 -4.32 12.58 -13.01
C GLY A 50 -3.08 11.69 -13.06
N LEU A 51 -2.02 12.12 -12.39
CA LEU A 51 -0.78 11.35 -12.29
C LEU A 51 -1.02 10.02 -11.56
N PHE A 52 -1.74 10.06 -10.44
CA PHE A 52 -2.08 8.85 -9.67
C PHE A 52 -2.82 7.82 -10.53
N ARG A 53 -3.84 8.26 -11.27
CA ARG A 53 -4.60 7.37 -12.18
C ARG A 53 -3.70 6.76 -13.26
N THR A 54 -2.81 7.57 -13.85
CA THR A 54 -1.88 7.10 -14.88
C THR A 54 -0.91 6.05 -14.33
N VAL A 55 -0.31 6.31 -13.16
CA VAL A 55 0.62 5.36 -12.52
C VAL A 55 -0.10 4.08 -12.07
N THR A 56 -1.30 4.19 -11.53
CA THR A 56 -2.11 3.03 -11.15
C THR A 56 -2.40 2.16 -12.39
N MET A 57 -2.84 2.77 -13.50
CA MET A 57 -3.10 2.03 -14.75
C MET A 57 -1.85 1.35 -15.30
N LEU A 58 -0.68 2.00 -15.22
CA LEU A 58 0.59 1.40 -15.64
C LEU A 58 1.02 0.25 -14.71
N SER A 59 0.77 0.39 -13.41
CA SER A 59 1.08 -0.67 -12.45
C SER A 59 0.25 -1.93 -12.68
N GLU A 60 -0.98 -1.81 -13.17
CA GLU A 60 -1.87 -2.92 -13.51
C GLU A 60 -1.39 -3.75 -14.72
N ILE A 61 -0.65 -3.13 -15.63
CA ILE A 61 0.00 -3.86 -16.72
C ILE A 61 1.06 -4.83 -16.16
N ARG A 62 1.66 -4.45 -15.05
CA ARG A 62 2.75 -5.20 -14.41
C ARG A 62 2.28 -6.16 -13.33
N TRP A 63 1.27 -5.75 -12.55
CA TRP A 63 0.83 -6.45 -11.35
C TRP A 63 -0.69 -6.61 -11.34
N THR A 64 -1.16 -7.81 -11.08
CA THR A 64 -2.57 -8.04 -10.73
C THR A 64 -2.66 -8.12 -9.21
N VAL A 65 -3.25 -7.10 -8.59
CA VAL A 65 -3.40 -7.04 -7.13
C VAL A 65 -4.85 -7.35 -6.77
N SER A 66 -5.07 -8.42 -6.00
CA SER A 66 -6.36 -8.70 -5.38
C SER A 66 -6.39 -8.14 -3.96
N THR A 67 -7.47 -7.45 -3.60
CA THR A 67 -7.68 -6.89 -2.26
C THR A 67 -8.87 -7.60 -1.63
N GLY A 68 -8.68 -8.11 -0.40
CA GLY A 68 -9.73 -8.64 0.45
C GLY A 68 -9.81 -7.87 1.75
N GLY A 69 -10.94 -7.96 2.46
CA GLY A 69 -11.15 -7.27 3.74
C GLY A 69 -11.37 -5.75 3.63
N ASP A 70 -11.54 -5.20 2.43
CA ASP A 70 -11.80 -3.78 2.19
C ASP A 70 -13.09 -3.28 2.86
N GLN A 71 -14.06 -4.18 3.08
CA GLN A 71 -15.29 -3.90 3.82
C GLN A 71 -15.06 -3.53 5.29
N HIS A 72 -13.89 -3.83 5.85
CA HIS A 72 -13.54 -3.44 7.22
C HIS A 72 -13.20 -1.96 7.33
N LEU A 73 -12.76 -1.33 6.24
CA LEU A 73 -12.32 0.05 6.24
C LEU A 73 -13.48 1.03 6.36
N PRO A 74 -13.32 2.12 7.12
CA PRO A 74 -14.37 3.10 7.28
C PRO A 74 -14.61 3.88 5.97
N ALA A 75 -15.87 4.07 5.59
CA ALA A 75 -16.24 4.74 4.35
C ALA A 75 -15.84 6.23 4.29
N ARG A 76 -15.83 6.94 5.42
CA ARG A 76 -15.62 8.41 5.46
C ARG A 76 -14.62 8.90 6.49
N LYS A 77 -14.19 8.05 7.41
CA LYS A 77 -13.22 8.43 8.46
C LYS A 77 -11.81 8.09 8.03
N GLY A 78 -10.84 8.78 8.63
CA GLY A 78 -9.44 8.39 8.53
C GLY A 78 -9.18 7.05 9.21
N ALA A 79 -8.21 6.32 8.71
CA ALA A 79 -7.73 5.08 9.31
C ALA A 79 -6.26 4.86 8.97
N LEU A 80 -5.54 4.25 9.90
CA LEU A 80 -4.17 3.79 9.65
C LEU A 80 -4.19 2.30 9.31
N ILE A 81 -3.61 1.96 8.17
CA ILE A 81 -3.44 0.59 7.70
C ILE A 81 -1.96 0.25 7.77
N VAL A 82 -1.61 -0.78 8.52
CA VAL A 82 -0.21 -1.23 8.65
C VAL A 82 -0.03 -2.51 7.86
N VAL A 83 0.91 -2.50 6.92
CA VAL A 83 1.23 -3.65 6.08
C VAL A 83 2.59 -4.23 6.40
N ASN A 84 2.77 -5.55 6.22
CA ASN A 84 4.09 -6.14 6.25
C ASN A 84 4.96 -5.61 5.10
N SER A 85 6.23 -5.39 5.38
CA SER A 85 7.20 -4.97 4.38
C SER A 85 8.37 -5.95 4.33
N ARG A 86 8.86 -6.24 3.13
CA ARG A 86 10.12 -6.93 2.90
C ARG A 86 11.19 -5.94 2.49
N ARG A 87 12.43 -6.30 2.72
CA ARG A 87 13.57 -5.46 2.31
C ARG A 87 13.46 -5.13 0.81
N PHE A 88 13.55 -3.85 0.47
CA PHE A 88 13.36 -3.31 -0.88
C PHE A 88 11.94 -3.49 -1.47
N SER A 89 10.97 -3.92 -0.68
CA SER A 89 9.59 -4.01 -1.11
C SER A 89 8.93 -2.64 -1.06
N MET A 90 8.20 -2.31 -2.12
CA MET A 90 7.31 -1.14 -2.15
C MET A 90 5.89 -1.52 -1.68
N ALA A 91 5.78 -2.47 -0.75
CA ALA A 91 4.52 -3.05 -0.31
C ALA A 91 3.49 -2.00 0.12
N HIS A 92 3.89 -1.00 0.90
CA HIS A 92 3.03 0.10 1.34
C HIS A 92 2.53 0.96 0.18
N ILE A 93 3.33 1.16 -0.87
CA ILE A 93 2.95 1.97 -2.04
C ILE A 93 1.94 1.23 -2.90
N TYR A 94 2.22 0.00 -3.33
CA TYR A 94 1.27 -0.73 -4.15
C TYR A 94 0.00 -1.10 -3.37
N SER A 95 0.11 -1.30 -2.04
CA SER A 95 -1.05 -1.49 -1.18
C SER A 95 -1.94 -0.25 -1.15
N ALA A 96 -1.36 0.94 -1.04
CA ALA A 96 -2.12 2.18 -1.07
C ALA A 96 -2.89 2.33 -2.41
N PHE A 97 -2.25 1.98 -3.53
CA PHE A 97 -2.91 2.03 -4.84
C PHE A 97 -4.04 1.01 -4.97
N ALA A 98 -3.80 -0.23 -4.56
CA ALA A 98 -4.80 -1.29 -4.65
C ALA A 98 -6.00 -1.04 -3.71
N ILE A 99 -5.73 -0.60 -2.48
CA ILE A 99 -6.78 -0.25 -1.51
C ILE A 99 -7.56 0.97 -2.02
N SER A 100 -6.88 2.02 -2.52
CA SER A 100 -7.55 3.22 -3.08
C SER A 100 -8.56 2.85 -4.16
N ARG A 101 -8.24 1.86 -4.97
CA ARG A 101 -9.13 1.35 -6.00
C ARG A 101 -10.27 0.53 -5.44
N ALA A 102 -10.02 -0.35 -4.45
CA ALA A 102 -11.03 -1.20 -3.86
C ALA A 102 -12.12 -0.40 -3.13
N VAL A 103 -11.73 0.69 -2.46
CA VAL A 103 -12.65 1.54 -1.68
C VAL A 103 -13.11 2.80 -2.43
N ASP A 104 -12.66 3.00 -3.66
CA ASP A 104 -12.95 4.17 -4.51
C ASP A 104 -12.72 5.52 -3.81
N ARG A 105 -11.61 5.62 -3.05
CA ARG A 105 -11.23 6.86 -2.35
C ARG A 105 -9.72 6.99 -2.24
N PRO A 106 -9.21 8.23 -2.06
CA PRO A 106 -7.79 8.49 -1.89
C PRO A 106 -7.20 7.71 -0.71
N VAL A 107 -6.08 7.04 -0.95
CA VAL A 107 -5.26 6.39 0.08
C VAL A 107 -3.86 6.94 -0.02
N ARG A 108 -3.28 7.30 1.12
CA ARG A 108 -1.92 7.80 1.26
C ARG A 108 -0.97 6.69 1.66
N PHE A 109 0.32 6.89 1.43
CA PHE A 109 1.35 6.00 1.94
C PHE A 109 2.45 6.79 2.65
N VAL A 110 3.03 6.22 3.68
CA VAL A 110 4.14 6.80 4.45
C VAL A 110 5.47 6.37 3.83
N GLY A 111 6.47 7.23 3.88
CA GLY A 111 7.82 6.94 3.41
C GLY A 111 8.24 7.75 2.17
N ARG A 112 7.66 8.92 1.98
CA ARG A 112 8.12 9.89 0.99
C ARG A 112 9.51 10.39 1.36
N PRO A 113 10.51 10.32 0.45
CA PRO A 113 11.80 10.97 0.66
C PRO A 113 11.62 12.49 0.83
N ASP A 114 12.42 13.08 1.72
CA ASP A 114 12.42 14.53 1.91
C ASP A 114 13.28 15.23 0.84
N ASP A 115 12.93 16.47 0.50
CA ASP A 115 13.67 17.43 -0.33
C ASP A 115 14.33 16.89 -1.61
N THR A 116 13.75 15.90 -2.24
CA THR A 116 14.26 15.33 -3.50
C THR A 116 13.22 15.40 -4.63
N THR A 117 13.67 15.34 -5.87
CA THR A 117 12.79 15.22 -7.04
C THR A 117 11.89 13.97 -6.92
N LEU A 118 12.45 12.88 -6.36
CA LEU A 118 11.68 11.66 -6.08
C LEU A 118 10.65 11.90 -4.99
N GLY A 119 10.97 12.72 -3.98
CA GLY A 119 10.03 13.12 -2.92
C GLY A 119 8.85 13.91 -3.47
N ALA A 120 9.11 14.86 -4.36
CA ALA A 120 8.05 15.62 -5.03
C ALA A 120 7.14 14.72 -5.86
N LEU A 121 7.70 13.75 -6.59
CA LEU A 121 6.92 12.75 -7.32
C LEU A 121 6.09 11.88 -6.36
N ALA A 122 6.71 11.39 -5.29
CA ALA A 122 6.03 10.58 -4.29
C ALA A 122 4.86 11.34 -3.64
N GLN A 123 5.02 12.64 -3.35
CA GLN A 123 3.95 13.50 -2.85
C GLN A 123 2.78 13.58 -3.84
N ARG A 124 3.06 13.81 -5.12
CA ARG A 124 2.03 13.82 -6.16
C ARG A 124 1.30 12.49 -6.31
N LEU A 125 1.92 11.39 -5.90
CA LEU A 125 1.29 10.07 -5.82
C LEU A 125 0.57 9.79 -4.50
N GLY A 126 0.58 10.74 -3.56
CA GLY A 126 -0.07 10.62 -2.25
C GLY A 126 0.87 10.18 -1.13
N GLY A 127 2.19 10.27 -1.34
CA GLY A 127 3.18 9.99 -0.31
C GLY A 127 3.23 11.06 0.77
N LEU A 128 3.30 10.63 2.02
CA LEU A 128 3.53 11.42 3.21
C LEU A 128 4.97 11.22 3.71
N LEU A 129 5.52 12.23 4.34
CA LEU A 129 6.77 12.08 5.09
C LEU A 129 6.59 11.04 6.21
N ASP A 130 7.66 10.38 6.55
CA ASP A 130 7.70 9.52 7.73
C ASP A 130 7.87 10.39 8.99
N HIS A 131 6.86 11.23 9.21
CA HIS A 131 6.80 12.18 10.32
C HIS A 131 5.43 12.11 10.99
N PRO A 132 5.38 11.91 12.33
CA PRO A 132 4.14 11.65 13.05
C PRO A 132 3.11 12.78 12.93
N ASP A 133 3.54 14.03 12.83
CA ASP A 133 2.61 15.18 12.73
C ASP A 133 1.93 15.25 11.36
N GLU A 134 2.66 14.95 10.27
CA GLU A 134 2.09 14.89 8.92
C GLU A 134 1.08 13.74 8.81
N VAL A 135 1.44 12.57 9.31
CA VAL A 135 0.56 11.41 9.36
C VAL A 135 -0.68 11.69 10.21
N ALA A 136 -0.51 12.27 11.41
CA ALA A 136 -1.64 12.62 12.27
C ALA A 136 -2.54 13.70 11.64
N GLY A 137 -1.97 14.63 10.90
CA GLY A 137 -2.71 15.63 10.14
C GLY A 137 -3.59 15.00 9.07
N ALA A 138 -3.02 14.10 8.26
CA ALA A 138 -3.75 13.38 7.22
C ALA A 138 -4.87 12.50 7.81
N LEU A 139 -4.59 11.77 8.88
CA LEU A 139 -5.58 10.95 9.57
C LEU A 139 -6.75 11.77 10.14
N ARG A 140 -6.47 12.95 10.74
CA ARG A 140 -7.51 13.87 11.23
C ARG A 140 -8.33 14.50 10.11
N ALA A 141 -7.73 14.70 8.95
CA ALA A 141 -8.43 15.15 7.74
C ALA A 141 -9.33 14.06 7.12
N GLY A 142 -9.32 12.85 7.68
CA GLY A 142 -10.15 11.74 7.21
C GLY A 142 -9.49 10.88 6.15
N GLU A 143 -8.18 11.04 5.91
CA GLU A 143 -7.47 10.24 4.91
C GLU A 143 -7.22 8.80 5.40
N LEU A 144 -7.25 7.84 4.48
CA LEU A 144 -6.71 6.51 4.71
C LEU A 144 -5.21 6.55 4.49
N VAL A 145 -4.45 6.06 5.45
CA VAL A 145 -2.97 6.07 5.40
C VAL A 145 -2.43 4.66 5.53
N VAL A 146 -1.57 4.27 4.62
CA VAL A 146 -0.85 2.99 4.64
C VAL A 146 0.57 3.22 5.10
N SER A 147 1.00 2.49 6.13
CA SER A 147 2.37 2.47 6.61
C SER A 147 2.94 1.06 6.53
N GLY A 148 4.21 0.93 6.17
CA GLY A 148 4.92 -0.34 6.18
C GLY A 148 5.50 -0.66 7.57
N ALA A 149 5.36 -1.88 8.05
CA ALA A 149 6.20 -2.36 9.12
C ALA A 149 7.67 -2.39 8.66
N ALA A 150 8.62 -2.29 9.58
CA ALA A 150 10.03 -2.41 9.25
C ALA A 150 10.30 -3.71 8.46
N SER A 151 11.22 -3.64 7.51
CA SER A 151 11.50 -4.79 6.66
C SER A 151 12.10 -5.94 7.47
N SER A 152 11.50 -7.13 7.40
CA SER A 152 12.08 -8.35 7.94
C SER A 152 12.96 -9.04 6.90
N ILE A 153 14.05 -9.66 7.36
CA ILE A 153 14.91 -10.51 6.55
C ILE A 153 14.29 -11.90 6.41
N ARG A 154 13.50 -12.32 7.40
CA ARG A 154 12.88 -13.65 7.40
C ARG A 154 11.53 -13.62 6.69
N PRO A 155 11.26 -14.57 5.79
CA PRO A 155 10.06 -14.53 4.94
C PRO A 155 8.73 -14.52 5.69
N ARG A 156 8.69 -15.12 6.88
CA ARG A 156 7.46 -15.27 7.70
C ARG A 156 7.40 -14.33 8.89
N GLU A 157 8.40 -13.49 9.05
CA GLU A 157 8.49 -12.60 10.20
C GLU A 157 8.03 -11.19 9.78
N VAL A 158 7.04 -10.68 10.47
CA VAL A 158 6.64 -9.29 10.36
C VAL A 158 7.63 -8.44 11.14
N GLY A 159 8.19 -7.44 10.50
CA GLY A 159 9.11 -6.52 11.15
C GLY A 159 8.45 -5.69 12.24
N ILE A 160 9.24 -4.84 12.87
CA ILE A 160 8.77 -3.95 13.94
C ILE A 160 7.84 -2.90 13.32
N VAL A 161 6.70 -2.69 13.96
CA VAL A 161 5.79 -1.60 13.62
C VAL A 161 6.29 -0.34 14.32
N ASP A 162 6.37 0.76 13.58
CA ASP A 162 6.87 2.03 14.12
C ASP A 162 5.90 2.62 15.15
N HIS A 163 6.40 2.82 16.37
CA HIS A 163 5.64 3.39 17.48
C HIS A 163 5.24 4.84 17.23
N THR A 164 6.03 5.59 16.46
CA THR A 164 5.74 7.01 16.18
C THR A 164 4.51 7.14 15.30
N ILE A 165 4.34 6.24 14.35
CA ILE A 165 3.16 6.18 13.48
C ILE A 165 1.93 5.67 14.26
N ILE A 166 2.11 4.70 15.15
CA ILE A 166 1.04 4.26 16.07
C ILE A 166 0.59 5.42 16.98
N ARG A 167 1.54 6.20 17.51
CA ARG A 167 1.25 7.40 18.30
C ARG A 167 0.43 8.41 17.49
N ALA A 168 0.79 8.64 16.24
CA ALA A 168 0.05 9.54 15.35
C ALA A 168 -1.42 9.09 15.17
N ALA A 169 -1.67 7.80 15.02
CA ALA A 169 -3.02 7.24 14.94
C ALA A 169 -3.79 7.40 16.25
N LEU A 170 -3.18 7.07 17.40
CA LEU A 170 -3.78 7.25 18.72
C LEU A 170 -4.10 8.71 19.01
N ALA A 171 -3.20 9.64 18.65
CA ALA A 171 -3.40 11.07 18.82
C ALA A 171 -4.54 11.62 17.93
N SER A 172 -4.78 10.96 16.79
CA SER A 172 -5.83 11.32 15.84
C SER A 172 -7.16 10.66 16.16
N GLY A 173 -7.18 9.68 17.06
CA GLY A 173 -8.40 8.96 17.47
C GLY A 173 -8.98 8.07 16.36
N VAL A 174 -8.16 7.63 15.42
CA VAL A 174 -8.56 6.75 14.33
C VAL A 174 -8.29 5.29 14.65
N ASP A 175 -8.99 4.41 13.95
CA ASP A 175 -8.81 2.96 14.09
C ASP A 175 -7.58 2.50 13.27
N LEU A 176 -6.94 1.42 13.76
CA LEU A 176 -5.82 0.77 13.08
C LEU A 176 -6.28 -0.53 12.45
N PHE A 177 -5.81 -0.79 11.25
CA PHE A 177 -6.12 -2.01 10.52
C PHE A 177 -4.82 -2.73 10.15
N PRO A 178 -4.63 -3.97 10.60
CA PRO A 178 -3.55 -4.81 10.13
C PRO A 178 -3.85 -5.24 8.70
N ALA A 179 -2.84 -5.27 7.83
CA ALA A 179 -3.00 -5.84 6.51
C ALA A 179 -1.78 -6.70 6.15
N ALA A 180 -2.04 -7.83 5.54
CA ALA A 180 -1.01 -8.72 5.04
C ALA A 180 -0.90 -8.60 3.53
N THR A 181 0.34 -8.54 3.03
CA THR A 181 0.61 -8.55 1.60
C THR A 181 1.47 -9.73 1.23
N THR A 182 1.07 -10.43 0.18
CA THR A 182 1.89 -11.46 -0.45
C THR A 182 2.05 -11.14 -1.92
N SER A 183 3.25 -11.27 -2.43
CA SER A 183 3.53 -11.11 -3.86
C SER A 183 4.43 -12.22 -4.33
N SER A 184 4.15 -12.75 -5.50
CA SER A 184 5.02 -13.70 -6.16
C SER A 184 5.75 -13.01 -7.30
N PRO A 185 7.08 -13.02 -7.32
CA PRO A 185 7.85 -12.40 -8.39
C PRO A 185 7.63 -13.06 -9.74
N PHE A 186 7.28 -14.33 -9.74
CA PHE A 186 7.08 -15.12 -10.96
C PHE A 186 5.66 -15.01 -11.54
N SER A 187 4.64 -14.81 -10.72
CA SER A 187 3.25 -14.83 -11.18
C SER A 187 2.68 -13.45 -11.49
N ARG A 188 3.40 -12.36 -11.26
CA ARG A 188 2.89 -10.97 -11.33
C ARG A 188 1.61 -10.75 -10.51
N MET A 189 1.35 -11.63 -9.57
CA MET A 189 0.18 -11.57 -8.70
C MET A 189 0.60 -11.09 -7.32
N ALA A 190 -0.17 -10.17 -6.78
CA ALA A 190 -0.08 -9.79 -5.39
C ALA A 190 -1.47 -9.89 -4.75
N ARG A 191 -1.50 -10.26 -3.50
CA ARG A 191 -2.72 -10.30 -2.70
C ARG A 191 -2.54 -9.45 -1.47
N ILE A 192 -3.57 -8.69 -1.14
CA ILE A 192 -3.66 -7.89 0.07
C ILE A 192 -4.89 -8.37 0.82
N GLU A 193 -4.73 -8.66 2.10
CA GLU A 193 -5.84 -9.00 3.00
C GLU A 193 -5.83 -8.04 4.17
N ILE A 194 -6.95 -7.34 4.37
CA ILE A 194 -7.11 -6.35 5.44
C ILE A 194 -7.90 -7.00 6.56
N GLY A 195 -7.31 -7.04 7.75
CA GLY A 195 -7.95 -7.55 8.94
C GLY A 195 -8.97 -6.58 9.53
N SER A 196 -9.66 -7.03 10.56
CA SER A 196 -10.54 -6.18 11.34
C SER A 196 -9.76 -5.12 12.13
N ALA A 197 -10.47 -4.04 12.51
CA ALA A 197 -9.85 -2.97 13.29
C ALA A 197 -9.29 -3.49 14.62
N VAL A 198 -8.02 -3.16 14.85
CA VAL A 198 -7.42 -3.34 16.18
C VAL A 198 -7.89 -2.17 17.02
N CYS A 199 -8.86 -2.42 17.88
CA CYS A 199 -9.35 -1.46 18.85
C CYS A 199 -8.31 -1.29 19.96
N GLY A 200 -7.28 -0.50 19.69
CA GLY A 200 -6.47 0.05 20.75
C GLY A 200 -7.41 0.84 21.65
N GLY A 201 -7.69 0.28 22.82
CA GLY A 201 -8.68 0.88 23.71
C GLY A 201 -8.48 2.38 23.78
N ARG A 202 -9.43 3.15 23.26
CA ARG A 202 -9.44 4.62 23.19
C ARG A 202 -9.14 5.32 24.53
N ARG A 203 -8.96 4.53 25.58
CA ARG A 203 -8.72 4.97 26.96
C ARG A 203 -7.26 4.93 27.41
N ARG A 204 -6.39 4.21 26.73
CA ARG A 204 -4.98 4.11 27.12
C ARG A 204 -4.12 4.99 26.20
N ARG A 205 -3.45 5.95 26.78
CA ARG A 205 -2.44 6.79 26.12
C ARG A 205 -1.11 6.57 26.80
N GLY A 206 -0.04 6.69 26.05
CA GLY A 206 1.33 6.61 26.57
C GLY A 206 2.17 5.51 25.92
N PRO A 207 3.46 5.47 26.19
CA PRO A 207 4.42 4.61 25.51
C PRO A 207 4.07 3.10 25.62
N LEU A 208 3.53 2.68 26.74
CA LEU A 208 3.12 1.28 26.92
C LEU A 208 1.96 0.90 26.00
N ALA A 209 0.96 1.78 25.88
CA ALA A 209 -0.18 1.55 24.99
C ALA A 209 0.24 1.55 23.51
N GLU A 210 1.19 2.39 23.16
CA GLU A 210 1.78 2.41 21.80
C GLU A 210 2.49 1.08 21.50
N TYR A 211 3.26 0.58 22.47
CA TYR A 211 3.98 -0.69 22.34
C TYR A 211 3.02 -1.88 22.25
N GLU A 212 2.05 -1.97 23.17
CA GLU A 212 1.04 -3.04 23.17
C GLU A 212 0.29 -3.08 21.84
N LEU A 213 -0.11 -1.91 21.33
CA LEU A 213 -0.86 -1.82 20.08
C LEU A 213 -0.01 -2.17 18.87
N ALA A 214 1.26 -1.73 18.82
CA ALA A 214 2.19 -2.10 17.78
C ALA A 214 2.43 -3.62 17.74
N HIS A 215 2.53 -4.24 18.92
CA HIS A 215 2.70 -5.68 19.06
C HIS A 215 1.44 -6.44 18.60
N GLU A 216 0.26 -5.96 18.97
CA GLU A 216 -1.01 -6.55 18.56
C GLU A 216 -1.20 -6.47 17.04
N VAL A 217 -0.95 -5.30 16.43
CA VAL A 217 -1.00 -5.14 14.97
C VAL A 217 -0.03 -6.11 14.28
N ARG A 218 1.21 -6.21 14.79
CA ARG A 218 2.20 -7.15 14.27
C ARG A 218 1.73 -8.60 14.36
N HIS A 219 1.11 -8.98 15.47
CA HIS A 219 0.57 -10.32 15.69
C HIS A 219 -0.53 -10.63 14.68
N GLN A 220 -1.48 -9.72 14.51
CA GLN A 220 -2.58 -9.89 13.56
C GLN A 220 -2.10 -9.95 12.10
N ILE A 221 -1.10 -9.16 11.71
CA ILE A 221 -0.49 -9.30 10.37
C ILE A 221 0.10 -10.69 10.20
N SER A 222 0.76 -11.24 11.22
CA SER A 222 1.33 -12.59 11.17
C SER A 222 0.26 -13.67 11.04
N GLN A 223 -0.89 -13.51 11.70
CA GLN A 223 -2.05 -14.39 11.56
C GLN A 223 -2.62 -14.33 10.14
N LEU A 224 -2.84 -13.14 9.60
CA LEU A 224 -3.31 -12.95 8.23
C LEU A 224 -2.36 -13.60 7.22
N LEU A 225 -1.04 -13.45 7.38
CA LEU A 225 -0.06 -14.12 6.52
C LEU A 225 -0.16 -15.64 6.58
N THR A 226 -0.46 -16.19 7.75
CA THR A 226 -0.65 -17.64 7.93
C THR A 226 -1.94 -18.10 7.27
N GLU A 227 -3.03 -17.34 7.39
CA GLU A 227 -4.33 -17.63 6.77
C GLU A 227 -4.30 -17.52 5.24
N MET A 228 -3.53 -16.57 4.71
CA MET A 228 -3.35 -16.41 3.26
C MET A 228 -2.64 -17.61 2.62
N GLY A 229 -2.04 -18.46 3.43
CA GLY A 229 -1.24 -19.58 2.96
C GLY A 229 0.06 -19.10 2.30
N ASP A 230 1.14 -19.76 2.59
CA ASP A 230 2.44 -19.38 2.05
C ASP A 230 2.50 -19.59 0.54
N ILE A 231 2.47 -18.51 -0.21
CA ILE A 231 3.11 -18.51 -1.53
C ILE A 231 4.61 -18.34 -1.26
N ASN A 232 5.19 -19.36 -0.66
CA ASN A 232 6.56 -19.32 -0.21
C ASN A 232 7.47 -19.86 -1.28
N THR A 233 7.90 -19.00 -2.16
CA THR A 233 9.13 -19.24 -2.91
C THR A 233 10.06 -18.07 -2.63
N TRP A 234 10.66 -18.07 -1.43
CA TRP A 234 11.79 -17.21 -1.20
C TRP A 234 12.95 -17.72 -2.07
N THR A 235 13.20 -17.02 -3.16
CA THR A 235 14.46 -17.14 -3.88
C THR A 235 15.31 -15.92 -3.56
N PRO A 236 16.65 -16.03 -3.48
CA PRO A 236 17.54 -14.90 -3.31
C PRO A 236 17.35 -13.79 -4.37
N LEU A 237 16.55 -14.06 -5.39
CA LEU A 237 16.26 -13.19 -6.53
C LEU A 237 14.92 -12.44 -6.40
N ASP A 238 14.18 -12.58 -5.30
CA ASP A 238 12.90 -11.91 -5.08
C ASP A 238 12.98 -10.36 -5.07
N TRP A 239 14.19 -9.82 -4.97
CA TRP A 239 14.48 -8.39 -5.03
C TRP A 239 14.78 -7.88 -6.43
N LEU A 240 15.16 -8.77 -7.37
CA LEU A 240 15.41 -8.36 -8.76
C LEU A 240 14.07 -8.13 -9.45
N PRO A 241 13.84 -6.95 -10.04
CA PRO A 241 12.73 -6.81 -10.96
C PRO A 241 12.92 -7.88 -12.05
N PRO A 242 11.89 -8.67 -12.43
CA PRO A 242 11.99 -9.63 -13.50
C PRO A 242 12.08 -8.87 -14.83
N SER A 243 13.19 -8.14 -15.00
CA SER A 243 13.55 -7.48 -16.23
C SER A 243 14.20 -8.52 -17.14
N GLY A 244 13.41 -9.05 -18.05
CA GLY A 244 13.97 -9.57 -19.28
C GLY A 244 14.37 -11.04 -19.36
N LEU A 245 13.97 -11.92 -18.44
CA LEU A 245 14.15 -13.36 -18.60
C LEU A 245 12.81 -14.06 -18.90
N GLY A 246 12.32 -13.91 -20.11
CA GLY A 246 11.08 -14.52 -20.56
C GLY A 246 10.76 -14.15 -21.99
N GLY A 247 11.75 -14.26 -22.85
CA GLY A 247 11.55 -14.34 -24.28
C GLY A 247 11.75 -15.79 -24.70
N ASN A 248 10.69 -16.50 -24.90
CA ASN A 248 10.42 -17.47 -25.96
C ASN A 248 8.96 -17.86 -25.87
#